data_81c2dbabb011f4a4f451589551da1ee3
#
_entry.id   81c2dbabb011f4a4f451589551da1ee3
#
_cell.length_a   1.000
_cell.length_b   1.000
_cell.length_c   1.000
_cell.angle_alpha   90.00
_cell.angle_beta   90.00
_cell.angle_gamma   90.00
#
_symmetry.space_group_name_H-M   'P 1'
#
loop_
_entity.id
_entity.type
_entity.pdbx_description
1 polymer ?
#
loop_
_entity_poly.entity_id
_entity_poly.type
_entity_poly.pdbx_seq_one_letter_code
_entity_poly.pdbx_strand_id
1 'polypeptide(L)'
;MLDADFFHRWMTATAASVDREAQRLTDLDSAIGDADHGSNLQRGFSAVRATLEQEAPDTPGGVLTLAGRQLISTVGGASGPLYGTLLRRTGKALADASEVSEEQLAEALRAGVDGVMKLGGAAPGDKTMVDALVPAVEALGEGFAAARAAADRGAEATTPLQARKGRASYLGERSIGHQDPGATSSALLIAALAETAGTTGATGATESGRTVGTGRTSGASGTAEGAEG
;
A
#
# COMPACT_ATOMS: atom_id res chain seq x y z
N MET A 1 -10.97 5.66 -10.65
CA MET A 1 -10.44 4.38 -11.17
C MET A 1 -8.95 4.34 -10.89
N LEU A 2 -8.39 3.17 -10.65
CA LEU A 2 -7.01 2.92 -10.28
C LEU A 2 -6.32 2.20 -11.45
N ASP A 3 -5.40 2.85 -12.11
CA ASP A 3 -4.66 2.38 -13.27
C ASP A 3 -3.28 1.77 -12.88
N ALA A 4 -2.51 1.31 -13.84
CA ALA A 4 -1.17 0.75 -13.62
C ALA A 4 -0.23 1.75 -12.93
N ASP A 5 -0.32 3.05 -13.27
CA ASP A 5 0.49 4.10 -12.67
C ASP A 5 0.18 4.27 -11.17
N PHE A 6 -1.07 4.12 -10.77
CA PHE A 6 -1.45 4.10 -9.36
C PHE A 6 -0.72 2.98 -8.62
N PHE A 7 -0.74 1.76 -9.15
CA PHE A 7 -0.09 0.60 -8.51
C PHE A 7 1.44 0.72 -8.52
N HIS A 8 2.01 1.30 -9.56
CA HIS A 8 3.44 1.62 -9.60
C HIS A 8 3.81 2.61 -8.48
N ARG A 9 3.05 3.70 -8.33
CA ARG A 9 3.27 4.67 -7.23
C ARG A 9 3.09 4.03 -5.86
N TRP A 10 2.10 3.16 -5.68
CA TRP A 10 1.90 2.43 -4.43
C TRP A 10 3.12 1.57 -4.07
N MET A 11 3.64 0.79 -4.99
CA MET A 11 4.83 -0.04 -4.74
C MET A 11 6.07 0.83 -4.45
N THR A 12 6.23 1.94 -5.16
CA THR A 12 7.32 2.91 -4.92
C THR A 12 7.19 3.58 -3.54
N ALA A 13 6.00 3.99 -3.16
CA ALA A 13 5.73 4.55 -1.83
C ALA A 13 5.96 3.52 -0.71
N THR A 14 5.58 2.25 -0.96
CA THR A 14 5.85 1.16 -0.03
C THR A 14 7.36 0.95 0.14
N ALA A 15 8.13 0.92 -0.96
CA ALA A 15 9.58 0.79 -0.90
C ALA A 15 10.22 1.93 -0.08
N ALA A 16 9.78 3.17 -0.29
CA ALA A 16 10.24 4.32 0.47
C ALA A 16 9.86 4.24 1.96
N SER A 17 8.67 3.74 2.30
CA SER A 17 8.24 3.57 3.68
C SER A 17 9.03 2.47 4.39
N VAL A 18 9.24 1.34 3.74
CA VAL A 18 10.06 0.24 4.27
C VAL A 18 11.51 0.69 4.47
N ASP A 19 12.06 1.49 3.54
CA ASP A 19 13.43 2.02 3.66
C ASP A 19 13.58 2.90 4.90
N ARG A 20 12.64 3.82 5.15
CA ARG A 20 12.64 4.69 6.34
C ARG A 20 12.49 3.92 7.65
N GLU A 21 11.71 2.85 7.65
CA GLU A 21 11.34 2.06 8.84
C GLU A 21 12.18 0.79 9.02
N ALA A 22 13.17 0.54 8.14
CA ALA A 22 13.94 -0.70 8.12
C ALA A 22 14.60 -1.01 9.48
N GLN A 23 15.19 0.00 10.12
CA GLN A 23 15.81 -0.18 11.43
C GLN A 23 14.77 -0.53 12.50
N ARG A 24 13.64 0.18 12.54
CA ARG A 24 12.55 -0.12 13.49
C ARG A 24 12.00 -1.53 13.29
N LEU A 25 11.81 -1.98 12.05
CA LEU A 25 11.36 -3.34 11.76
C LEU A 25 12.39 -4.38 12.21
N THR A 26 13.68 -4.09 12.07
CA THR A 26 14.77 -4.94 12.58
C THR A 26 14.77 -4.99 14.10
N ASP A 27 14.58 -3.86 14.78
CA ASP A 27 14.52 -3.79 16.24
C ASP A 27 13.32 -4.56 16.81
N LEU A 28 12.14 -4.45 16.17
CA LEU A 28 10.96 -5.26 16.52
C LEU A 28 11.25 -6.76 16.38
N ASP A 29 11.88 -7.14 15.28
CA ASP A 29 12.21 -8.54 15.00
C ASP A 29 13.30 -9.06 15.95
N SER A 30 14.26 -8.23 16.36
CA SER A 30 15.31 -8.63 17.31
C SER A 30 14.77 -9.06 18.67
N ALA A 31 13.60 -8.54 19.06
CA ALA A 31 12.96 -8.87 20.33
C ALA A 31 12.28 -10.25 20.31
N ILE A 32 11.77 -10.69 19.15
CA ILE A 32 10.96 -11.93 19.03
C ILE A 32 11.31 -12.80 17.82
N GLY A 33 12.38 -12.48 17.08
CA GLY A 33 12.81 -13.16 15.86
C GLY A 33 14.33 -13.30 15.77
N ASP A 34 14.87 -13.07 14.57
CA ASP A 34 16.30 -13.18 14.25
C ASP A 34 16.92 -11.87 13.73
N ALA A 35 16.26 -10.74 13.93
CA ALA A 35 16.72 -9.38 13.61
C ALA A 35 17.00 -9.15 12.12
N ASP A 36 16.31 -9.82 11.22
CA ASP A 36 16.55 -9.71 9.79
C ASP A 36 15.36 -9.15 8.98
N HIS A 37 14.17 -9.01 9.58
CA HIS A 37 12.93 -8.64 8.89
C HIS A 37 13.04 -7.30 8.16
N GLY A 38 13.55 -6.26 8.82
CA GLY A 38 13.69 -4.94 8.23
C GLY A 38 14.65 -4.92 7.05
N SER A 39 15.83 -5.50 7.21
CA SER A 39 16.86 -5.57 6.16
C SER A 39 16.42 -6.42 4.97
N ASN A 40 15.71 -7.52 5.22
CA ASN A 40 15.15 -8.39 4.19
C ASN A 40 14.08 -7.67 3.36
N LEU A 41 13.14 -6.96 4.00
CA LEU A 41 12.11 -6.20 3.30
C LEU A 41 12.69 -5.00 2.56
N GLN A 42 13.64 -4.27 3.15
CA GLN A 42 14.33 -3.16 2.49
C GLN A 42 14.96 -3.61 1.18
N ARG A 43 15.72 -4.72 1.21
CA ARG A 43 16.32 -5.31 0.01
C ARG A 43 15.27 -5.71 -1.02
N GLY A 44 14.18 -6.34 -0.56
CA GLY A 44 13.12 -6.82 -1.44
C GLY A 44 12.36 -5.68 -2.12
N PHE A 45 11.91 -4.69 -1.38
CA PHE A 45 11.16 -3.56 -1.96
C PHE A 45 12.05 -2.62 -2.77
N SER A 46 13.34 -2.49 -2.45
CA SER A 46 14.31 -1.80 -3.33
C SER A 46 14.45 -2.50 -4.68
N ALA A 47 14.49 -3.83 -4.69
CA ALA A 47 14.51 -4.61 -5.91
C ALA A 47 13.19 -4.50 -6.70
N VAL A 48 12.04 -4.48 -6.02
CA VAL A 48 10.73 -4.23 -6.67
C VAL A 48 10.74 -2.88 -7.38
N ARG A 49 11.15 -1.81 -6.70
CA ARG A 49 11.23 -0.48 -7.30
C ARG A 49 12.13 -0.47 -8.53
N ALA A 50 13.35 -1.00 -8.43
CA ALA A 50 14.29 -1.05 -9.55
C ALA A 50 13.75 -1.86 -10.74
N THR A 51 13.05 -2.97 -10.48
CA THR A 51 12.45 -3.78 -11.55
C THR A 51 11.29 -3.05 -12.22
N LEU A 52 10.43 -2.38 -11.46
CA LEU A 52 9.31 -1.62 -12.02
C LEU A 52 9.74 -0.39 -12.81
N GLU A 53 10.90 0.21 -12.48
CA GLU A 53 11.51 1.29 -13.28
C GLU A 53 12.03 0.79 -14.63
N GLN A 54 12.39 -0.48 -14.74
CA GLN A 54 12.91 -1.11 -15.98
C GLN A 54 11.82 -1.79 -16.81
N GLU A 55 10.87 -2.43 -16.13
CA GLU A 55 9.77 -3.17 -16.73
C GLU A 55 8.47 -2.59 -16.14
N ALA A 56 7.86 -1.62 -16.81
CA ALA A 56 6.61 -1.01 -16.37
C ALA A 56 5.41 -1.75 -16.99
N PRO A 57 4.78 -2.70 -16.28
CA PRO A 57 3.57 -3.34 -16.77
C PRO A 57 2.44 -2.33 -16.94
N ASP A 58 1.64 -2.48 -17.99
CA ASP A 58 0.55 -1.58 -18.37
C ASP A 58 -0.79 -1.91 -17.70
N THR A 59 -0.82 -2.91 -16.81
CA THR A 59 -2.00 -3.30 -16.04
C THR A 59 -1.75 -3.34 -14.55
N PRO A 60 -2.73 -2.98 -13.70
CA PRO A 60 -2.69 -3.14 -12.26
C PRO A 60 -2.24 -4.54 -11.81
N GLY A 61 -2.83 -5.57 -12.41
CA GLY A 61 -2.50 -6.98 -12.13
C GLY A 61 -1.08 -7.34 -12.48
N GLY A 62 -0.56 -6.80 -13.59
CA GLY A 62 0.83 -6.95 -14.04
C GLY A 62 1.82 -6.39 -13.05
N VAL A 63 1.61 -5.14 -12.59
CA VAL A 63 2.47 -4.47 -11.59
C VAL A 63 2.58 -5.30 -10.31
N LEU A 64 1.44 -5.73 -9.73
CA LEU A 64 1.44 -6.51 -8.50
C LEU A 64 2.04 -7.91 -8.68
N THR A 65 1.81 -8.53 -9.83
CA THR A 65 2.37 -9.85 -10.14
C THR A 65 3.91 -9.78 -10.26
N LEU A 66 4.43 -8.76 -10.93
CA LEU A 66 5.86 -8.51 -11.06
C LEU A 66 6.49 -8.25 -9.69
N ALA A 67 5.91 -7.31 -8.91
CA ALA A 67 6.35 -7.01 -7.55
C ALA A 67 6.38 -8.26 -6.66
N GLY A 68 5.33 -9.06 -6.69
CA GLY A 68 5.26 -10.29 -5.90
C GLY A 68 6.28 -11.35 -6.30
N ARG A 69 6.60 -11.49 -7.59
CA ARG A 69 7.69 -12.37 -8.07
C ARG A 69 9.04 -11.91 -7.53
N GLN A 70 9.28 -10.59 -7.60
CA GLN A 70 10.52 -10.00 -7.14
C GLN A 70 10.73 -10.21 -5.64
N LEU A 71 9.68 -10.05 -4.81
CA LEU A 71 9.77 -10.32 -3.38
C LEU A 71 10.07 -11.78 -3.07
N ILE A 72 9.47 -12.74 -3.77
CA ILE A 72 9.79 -14.16 -3.59
C ILE A 72 11.26 -14.45 -3.85
N SER A 73 11.86 -13.80 -4.84
CA SER A 73 13.25 -14.06 -5.24
C SER A 73 14.30 -13.33 -4.40
N THR A 74 13.92 -12.24 -3.70
CA THR A 74 14.90 -11.34 -3.05
C THR A 74 14.76 -11.24 -1.54
N VAL A 75 13.56 -11.50 -0.98
CA VAL A 75 13.32 -11.45 0.46
C VAL A 75 13.58 -12.81 1.08
N GLY A 76 14.44 -12.84 2.08
CA GLY A 76 14.74 -14.05 2.85
C GLY A 76 13.61 -14.46 3.78
N GLY A 77 13.73 -15.67 4.36
CA GLY A 77 12.81 -16.19 5.36
C GLY A 77 11.39 -16.42 4.83
N ALA A 78 10.41 -16.38 5.74
CA ALA A 78 9.00 -16.57 5.40
C ALA A 78 8.37 -15.34 4.73
N SER A 79 8.94 -14.15 4.94
CA SER A 79 8.38 -12.88 4.47
C SER A 79 8.31 -12.80 2.94
N GLY A 80 9.33 -13.28 2.24
CA GLY A 80 9.36 -13.32 0.77
C GLY A 80 8.17 -14.07 0.17
N PRO A 81 8.00 -15.35 0.49
CA PRO A 81 6.85 -16.13 0.05
C PRO A 81 5.49 -15.54 0.46
N LEU A 82 5.37 -14.96 1.67
CA LEU A 82 4.11 -14.41 2.17
C LEU A 82 3.73 -13.11 1.44
N TYR A 83 4.62 -12.10 1.39
CA TYR A 83 4.37 -10.87 0.64
C TYR A 83 4.23 -11.12 -0.86
N GLY A 84 5.05 -12.02 -1.40
CA GLY A 84 4.93 -12.40 -2.79
C GLY A 84 3.62 -13.11 -3.11
N THR A 85 3.09 -13.91 -2.19
CA THR A 85 1.76 -14.53 -2.34
C THR A 85 0.65 -13.48 -2.26
N LEU A 86 0.72 -12.55 -1.30
CA LEU A 86 -0.20 -11.43 -1.18
C LEU A 86 -0.32 -10.71 -2.53
N LEU A 87 0.78 -10.15 -3.02
CA LEU A 87 0.76 -9.31 -4.23
C LEU A 87 0.41 -10.10 -5.49
N ARG A 88 0.95 -11.30 -5.68
CA ARG A 88 0.65 -12.12 -6.85
C ARG A 88 -0.80 -12.59 -6.91
N ARG A 89 -1.41 -12.93 -5.79
CA ARG A 89 -2.83 -13.33 -5.77
C ARG A 89 -3.74 -12.14 -5.98
N THR A 90 -3.40 -10.99 -5.38
CA THR A 90 -4.09 -9.74 -5.66
C THR A 90 -4.00 -9.41 -7.15
N GLY A 91 -2.80 -9.41 -7.73
CA GLY A 91 -2.61 -9.14 -9.14
C GLY A 91 -3.35 -10.11 -10.06
N LYS A 92 -3.35 -11.42 -9.72
CA LYS A 92 -4.11 -12.42 -10.47
C LYS A 92 -5.62 -12.18 -10.42
N ALA A 93 -6.16 -11.72 -9.29
CA ALA A 93 -7.59 -11.42 -9.14
C ALA A 93 -8.02 -10.20 -9.96
N LEU A 94 -7.11 -9.22 -10.17
CA LEU A 94 -7.35 -8.07 -11.04
C LEU A 94 -7.26 -8.41 -12.53
N ALA A 95 -6.71 -9.56 -12.88
CA ALA A 95 -6.53 -10.04 -14.25
C ALA A 95 -5.82 -9.00 -15.15
N ASP A 96 -6.28 -8.86 -16.40
CA ASP A 96 -5.71 -7.95 -17.41
C ASP A 96 -6.49 -6.62 -17.52
N ALA A 97 -7.23 -6.24 -16.45
CA ALA A 97 -7.95 -4.97 -16.43
C ALA A 97 -6.97 -3.79 -16.56
N SER A 98 -7.27 -2.83 -17.43
CA SER A 98 -6.46 -1.62 -17.60
C SER A 98 -6.61 -0.65 -16.42
N GLU A 99 -7.75 -0.69 -15.75
CA GLU A 99 -8.06 0.08 -14.55
C GLU A 99 -9.09 -0.66 -13.70
N VAL A 100 -9.10 -0.42 -12.39
CA VAL A 100 -9.99 -1.08 -11.44
C VAL A 100 -10.65 -0.09 -10.48
N SER A 101 -11.80 -0.45 -9.93
CA SER A 101 -12.44 0.31 -8.86
C SER A 101 -11.82 -0.01 -7.49
N GLU A 102 -12.16 0.79 -6.48
CA GLU A 102 -11.76 0.53 -5.10
C GLU A 102 -12.35 -0.79 -4.56
N GLU A 103 -13.59 -1.11 -4.94
CA GLU A 103 -14.26 -2.36 -4.58
C GLU A 103 -13.55 -3.56 -5.21
N GLN A 104 -13.16 -3.46 -6.48
CA GLN A 104 -12.40 -4.52 -7.16
C GLN A 104 -11.03 -4.72 -6.52
N LEU A 105 -10.36 -3.64 -6.11
CA LEU A 105 -9.11 -3.74 -5.35
C LEU A 105 -9.32 -4.40 -4.00
N ALA A 106 -10.40 -4.06 -3.27
CA ALA A 106 -10.72 -4.67 -1.98
C ALA A 106 -10.95 -6.18 -2.10
N GLU A 107 -11.71 -6.62 -3.11
CA GLU A 107 -11.94 -8.04 -3.39
C GLU A 107 -10.63 -8.76 -3.76
N ALA A 108 -9.81 -8.14 -4.60
CA ALA A 108 -8.53 -8.69 -5.00
C ALA A 108 -7.55 -8.81 -3.82
N LEU A 109 -7.48 -7.80 -2.96
CA LEU A 109 -6.68 -7.85 -1.73
C LEU A 109 -7.17 -8.92 -0.77
N ARG A 110 -8.48 -9.13 -0.65
CA ARG A 110 -9.05 -10.23 0.14
C ARG A 110 -8.55 -11.58 -0.37
N ALA A 111 -8.56 -11.80 -1.69
CA ALA A 111 -8.00 -13.01 -2.28
C ALA A 111 -6.48 -13.17 -2.02
N GLY A 112 -5.76 -12.06 -1.96
CA GLY A 112 -4.35 -12.02 -1.57
C GLY A 112 -4.15 -12.45 -0.11
N VAL A 113 -4.92 -11.88 0.82
CA VAL A 113 -4.88 -12.18 2.26
C VAL A 113 -5.27 -13.63 2.53
N ASP A 114 -6.31 -14.15 1.88
CA ASP A 114 -6.68 -15.58 1.96
C ASP A 114 -5.52 -16.50 1.54
N GLY A 115 -4.78 -16.05 0.52
CA GLY A 115 -3.57 -16.75 0.09
C GLY A 115 -2.48 -16.78 1.14
N VAL A 116 -2.25 -15.66 1.83
CA VAL A 116 -1.30 -15.55 2.95
C VAL A 116 -1.73 -16.44 4.11
N MET A 117 -2.99 -16.36 4.52
CA MET A 117 -3.56 -17.18 5.60
C MET A 117 -3.38 -18.68 5.30
N LYS A 118 -3.69 -19.08 4.07
CA LYS A 118 -3.54 -20.49 3.64
C LYS A 118 -2.07 -20.93 3.62
N LEU A 119 -1.16 -20.08 3.11
CA LEU A 119 0.26 -20.43 3.01
C LEU A 119 0.93 -20.49 4.39
N GLY A 120 0.64 -19.50 5.24
CA GLY A 120 1.20 -19.41 6.60
C GLY A 120 0.49 -20.29 7.63
N GLY A 121 -0.68 -20.82 7.30
CA GLY A 121 -1.55 -21.52 8.24
C GLY A 121 -1.93 -20.62 9.42
N ALA A 122 -2.05 -19.30 9.18
CA ALA A 122 -2.29 -18.29 10.19
C ALA A 122 -3.72 -17.77 10.15
N ALA A 123 -4.22 -17.34 11.30
CA ALA A 123 -5.52 -16.71 11.47
C ALA A 123 -5.37 -15.41 12.29
N PRO A 124 -6.36 -14.51 12.28
CA PRO A 124 -6.39 -13.37 13.18
C PRO A 124 -6.21 -13.81 14.65
N GLY A 125 -5.36 -13.11 15.40
CA GLY A 125 -4.98 -13.45 16.76
C GLY A 125 -3.75 -14.37 16.90
N ASP A 126 -3.16 -14.81 15.79
CA ASP A 126 -1.93 -15.61 15.81
C ASP A 126 -0.64 -14.78 15.95
N LYS A 127 -0.76 -13.45 15.98
CA LYS A 127 0.34 -12.48 16.04
C LYS A 127 1.23 -12.57 14.80
N THR A 128 0.67 -12.15 13.67
CA THR A 128 1.31 -12.18 12.35
C THR A 128 0.85 -11.01 11.50
N MET A 129 1.37 -10.88 10.28
CA MET A 129 0.91 -9.92 9.27
C MET A 129 -0.62 -9.98 9.01
N VAL A 130 -1.26 -11.11 9.27
CA VAL A 130 -2.71 -11.31 9.10
C VAL A 130 -3.51 -10.39 10.03
N ASP A 131 -2.99 -10.12 11.22
CA ASP A 131 -3.65 -9.27 12.23
C ASP A 131 -3.77 -7.80 11.78
N ALA A 132 -2.91 -7.34 10.90
CA ALA A 132 -3.01 -6.03 10.26
C ALA A 132 -3.79 -6.07 8.94
N LEU A 133 -3.56 -7.10 8.11
CA LEU A 133 -4.13 -7.18 6.76
C LEU A 133 -5.64 -7.45 6.74
N VAL A 134 -6.14 -8.35 7.58
CA VAL A 134 -7.58 -8.69 7.61
C VAL A 134 -8.42 -7.47 7.93
N PRO A 135 -8.22 -6.77 9.07
CA PRO A 135 -9.04 -5.61 9.39
C PRO A 135 -8.85 -4.46 8.38
N ALA A 136 -7.68 -4.33 7.78
CA ALA A 136 -7.45 -3.33 6.72
C ALA A 136 -8.31 -3.59 5.48
N VAL A 137 -8.35 -4.83 5.01
CA VAL A 137 -9.13 -5.20 3.82
C VAL A 137 -10.64 -5.11 4.09
N GLU A 138 -11.08 -5.45 5.29
CA GLU A 138 -12.48 -5.27 5.71
C GLU A 138 -12.89 -3.78 5.71
N ALA A 139 -12.00 -2.90 6.16
CA ALA A 139 -12.25 -1.46 6.24
C ALA A 139 -12.09 -0.73 4.89
N LEU A 140 -11.61 -1.37 3.81
CA LEU A 140 -11.46 -0.71 2.50
C LEU A 140 -12.79 -0.20 1.93
N GLY A 141 -13.92 -0.84 2.24
CA GLY A 141 -15.24 -0.37 1.84
C GLY A 141 -15.63 0.99 2.46
N GLU A 142 -14.95 1.40 3.54
CA GLU A 142 -15.09 2.71 4.19
C GLU A 142 -14.05 3.73 3.68
N GLY A 143 -13.16 3.29 2.79
CA GLY A 143 -12.11 4.08 2.16
C GLY A 143 -10.70 3.78 2.65
N PHE A 144 -9.71 4.26 1.90
CA PHE A 144 -8.29 4.00 2.16
C PHE A 144 -7.79 4.50 3.53
N ALA A 145 -8.33 5.63 4.01
CA ALA A 145 -7.97 6.16 5.34
C ALA A 145 -8.46 5.23 6.47
N ALA A 146 -9.66 4.65 6.33
CA ALA A 146 -10.20 3.68 7.27
C ALA A 146 -9.36 2.38 7.26
N ALA A 147 -8.98 1.90 6.08
CA ALA A 147 -8.11 0.73 5.92
C ALA A 147 -6.74 0.95 6.59
N ARG A 148 -6.11 2.12 6.39
CA ARG A 148 -4.87 2.49 7.08
C ARG A 148 -5.03 2.43 8.60
N ALA A 149 -6.04 3.12 9.14
CA ALA A 149 -6.28 3.15 10.57
C ALA A 149 -6.56 1.74 11.15
N ALA A 150 -7.24 0.88 10.39
CA ALA A 150 -7.49 -0.50 10.78
C ALA A 150 -6.21 -1.34 10.79
N ALA A 151 -5.33 -1.17 9.78
CA ALA A 151 -4.04 -1.84 9.74
C ALA A 151 -3.14 -1.44 10.91
N ASP A 152 -3.05 -0.14 11.20
CA ASP A 152 -2.25 0.38 12.32
C ASP A 152 -2.73 -0.19 13.66
N ARG A 153 -4.04 -0.15 13.92
CA ARG A 153 -4.62 -0.77 15.13
C ARG A 153 -4.39 -2.28 15.19
N GLY A 154 -4.50 -2.97 14.06
CA GLY A 154 -4.25 -4.40 13.97
C GLY A 154 -2.80 -4.76 14.32
N ALA A 155 -1.84 -3.97 13.84
CA ALA A 155 -0.43 -4.14 14.17
C ALA A 155 -0.16 -3.88 15.68
N GLU A 156 -0.70 -2.80 16.24
CA GLU A 156 -0.59 -2.48 17.67
C GLU A 156 -1.21 -3.56 18.57
N ALA A 157 -2.37 -4.10 18.17
CA ALA A 157 -3.09 -5.13 18.89
C ALA A 157 -2.33 -6.45 19.01
N THR A 158 -1.28 -6.68 18.21
CA THR A 158 -0.41 -7.85 18.35
C THR A 158 0.45 -7.81 19.62
N THR A 159 0.66 -6.64 20.21
CA THR A 159 1.55 -6.47 21.37
C THR A 159 1.18 -7.39 22.57
N PRO A 160 -0.08 -7.45 23.04
CA PRO A 160 -0.45 -8.32 24.15
C PRO A 160 -0.61 -9.79 23.77
N LEU A 161 -0.54 -10.15 22.49
CA LEU A 161 -0.75 -11.52 22.04
C LEU A 161 0.50 -12.37 22.23
N GLN A 162 0.29 -13.65 22.53
CA GLN A 162 1.33 -14.67 22.41
C GLN A 162 1.41 -15.13 20.94
N ALA A 163 2.61 -15.15 20.37
CA ALA A 163 2.82 -15.61 19.00
C ALA A 163 2.55 -17.12 18.87
N ARG A 164 1.78 -17.47 17.83
CA ARG A 164 1.42 -18.86 17.51
C ARG A 164 2.03 -19.34 16.21
N LYS A 165 2.59 -18.41 15.42
CA LYS A 165 3.20 -18.67 14.13
C LYS A 165 4.55 -17.96 13.99
N GLY A 166 5.30 -18.37 12.99
CA GLY A 166 6.63 -17.80 12.71
C GLY A 166 7.65 -18.06 13.81
N ARG A 167 8.78 -17.35 13.74
CA ARG A 167 9.89 -17.51 14.69
C ARG A 167 9.52 -17.12 16.12
N ALA A 168 8.71 -16.09 16.27
CA ALA A 168 8.25 -15.62 17.57
C ALA A 168 7.50 -16.70 18.36
N SER A 169 6.88 -17.68 17.71
CA SER A 169 6.15 -18.76 18.37
C SER A 169 7.05 -19.67 19.22
N TYR A 170 8.34 -19.77 18.89
CA TYR A 170 9.30 -20.55 19.70
C TYR A 170 9.60 -19.91 21.06
N LEU A 171 9.28 -18.62 21.24
CA LEU A 171 9.46 -17.92 22.51
C LEU A 171 8.31 -18.15 23.49
N GLY A 172 7.16 -18.64 23.02
CA GLY A 172 5.96 -18.80 23.83
C GLY A 172 5.52 -17.47 24.47
N GLU A 173 5.31 -17.46 25.79
CA GLU A 173 4.90 -16.28 26.55
C GLU A 173 5.90 -15.11 26.48
N ARG A 174 7.17 -15.37 26.24
CA ARG A 174 8.18 -14.31 26.06
C ARG A 174 7.96 -13.45 24.82
N SER A 175 7.09 -13.87 23.90
CA SER A 175 6.67 -13.06 22.77
C SER A 175 5.66 -11.97 23.13
N ILE A 176 5.02 -12.06 24.31
CA ILE A 176 4.05 -11.08 24.81
C ILE A 176 4.78 -9.78 25.18
N GLY A 177 4.14 -8.64 24.90
CA GLY A 177 4.69 -7.31 25.16
C GLY A 177 5.47 -6.71 23.99
N HIS A 178 5.67 -7.45 22.91
CA HIS A 178 6.35 -7.00 21.71
C HIS A 178 5.39 -6.97 20.51
N GLN A 179 5.41 -5.90 19.74
CA GLN A 179 4.62 -5.77 18.50
C GLN A 179 5.18 -6.69 17.41
N ASP A 180 4.31 -7.32 16.62
CA ASP A 180 4.74 -8.20 15.53
C ASP A 180 5.37 -7.40 14.36
N PRO A 181 6.62 -7.73 13.93
CA PRO A 181 7.26 -7.03 12.81
C PRO A 181 6.52 -7.23 11.48
N GLY A 182 5.92 -8.40 11.26
CA GLY A 182 5.15 -8.70 10.06
C GLY A 182 3.84 -7.90 9.98
N ALA A 183 3.13 -7.76 11.10
CA ALA A 183 1.95 -6.90 11.19
C ALA A 183 2.33 -5.42 10.97
N THR A 184 3.44 -4.98 11.57
CA THR A 184 3.94 -3.60 11.41
C THR A 184 4.29 -3.28 9.96
N SER A 185 5.03 -4.15 9.29
CA SER A 185 5.39 -3.94 7.88
C SER A 185 4.18 -4.05 6.94
N SER A 186 3.17 -4.85 7.30
CA SER A 186 1.90 -4.89 6.56
C SER A 186 1.09 -3.60 6.73
N ALA A 187 1.11 -3.01 7.91
CA ALA A 187 0.51 -1.68 8.12
C ALA A 187 1.21 -0.60 7.27
N LEU A 188 2.54 -0.66 7.10
CA LEU A 188 3.26 0.25 6.20
C LEU A 188 2.83 0.09 4.72
N LEU A 189 2.60 -1.14 4.25
CA LEU A 189 2.10 -1.41 2.90
C LEU A 189 0.71 -0.76 2.68
N ILE A 190 -0.20 -0.89 3.65
CA ILE A 190 -1.55 -0.30 3.57
C ILE A 190 -1.49 1.22 3.76
N ALA A 191 -0.61 1.74 4.62
CA ALA A 191 -0.40 3.18 4.76
C ALA A 191 0.07 3.82 3.44
N ALA A 192 1.02 3.19 2.74
CA ALA A 192 1.48 3.63 1.43
C ALA A 192 0.36 3.59 0.37
N LEU A 193 -0.55 2.61 0.43
CA LEU A 193 -1.74 2.56 -0.42
C LEU A 193 -2.63 3.80 -0.19
N ALA A 194 -2.92 4.10 1.07
CA ALA A 194 -3.75 5.25 1.44
C ALA A 194 -3.11 6.59 1.05
N GLU A 195 -1.81 6.74 1.24
CA GLU A 195 -1.04 7.93 0.82
C GLU A 195 -1.10 8.13 -0.70
N THR A 196 -0.92 7.04 -1.46
CA THR A 196 -1.00 7.09 -2.93
C THR A 196 -2.39 7.51 -3.41
N ALA A 197 -3.46 7.02 -2.78
CA ALA A 197 -4.83 7.41 -3.10
C ALA A 197 -5.10 8.88 -2.79
N GLY A 198 -4.58 9.40 -1.66
CA GLY A 198 -4.72 10.81 -1.28
C GLY A 198 -4.07 11.78 -2.27
N THR A 199 -2.91 11.43 -2.82
CA THR A 199 -2.22 12.26 -3.81
C THR A 199 -2.94 12.29 -5.17
N THR A 200 -3.60 11.21 -5.55
CA THR A 200 -4.38 11.14 -6.80
C THR A 200 -5.61 12.05 -6.75
N GLY A 201 -6.28 12.15 -5.58
CA GLY A 201 -7.42 13.05 -5.38
C GLY A 201 -7.06 14.54 -5.43
N ALA A 202 -5.86 14.92 -4.98
CA ALA A 202 -5.40 16.31 -4.98
C ALA A 202 -5.07 16.84 -6.38
N THR A 203 -4.58 16.00 -7.28
CA THR A 203 -4.21 16.38 -8.65
C THR A 203 -5.45 16.61 -9.54
N GLY A 204 -6.53 15.85 -9.32
CA GLY A 204 -7.78 15.98 -10.06
C GLY A 204 -8.60 17.24 -9.70
N ALA A 205 -8.40 17.80 -8.49
CA ALA A 205 -9.13 18.99 -8.04
C ALA A 205 -8.58 20.32 -8.61
N THR A 206 -7.36 20.35 -9.12
CA THR A 206 -6.70 21.56 -9.63
C THR A 206 -6.97 21.83 -11.12
N GLU A 207 -7.40 20.85 -11.89
CA GLU A 207 -7.69 21.04 -13.34
C GLU A 207 -9.10 21.53 -13.65
N SER A 208 -10.05 21.43 -12.71
CA SER A 208 -11.45 21.83 -12.94
C SER A 208 -11.74 23.32 -12.72
N GLY A 209 -10.76 24.14 -12.38
CA GLY A 209 -10.92 25.54 -11.99
C GLY A 209 -10.56 26.61 -13.04
N ARG A 210 -10.23 26.24 -14.27
CA ARG A 210 -9.79 27.22 -15.28
C ARG A 210 -10.70 27.30 -16.49
N THR A 211 -11.94 27.72 -16.30
CA THR A 211 -12.78 28.21 -17.38
C THR A 211 -12.64 29.74 -17.51
N VAL A 212 -12.04 30.12 -18.59
CA VAL A 212 -11.75 31.47 -19.03
C VAL A 212 -13.05 32.21 -19.30
N GLY A 213 -13.36 33.24 -18.53
CA GLY A 213 -14.37 34.23 -18.86
C GLY A 213 -13.79 35.26 -19.80
N THR A 214 -13.96 35.09 -21.10
CA THR A 214 -13.75 36.16 -22.09
C THR A 214 -15.01 37.04 -22.13
N GLY A 215 -15.02 38.08 -21.33
CA GLY A 215 -16.00 39.17 -21.44
C GLY A 215 -15.62 40.12 -22.59
N ARG A 216 -16.33 40.04 -23.68
CA ARG A 216 -16.40 41.06 -24.73
C ARG A 216 -17.19 42.26 -24.18
N THR A 217 -16.59 43.43 -24.11
CA THR A 217 -17.33 44.70 -24.07
C THR A 217 -17.05 45.50 -25.34
N SER A 218 -18.07 45.53 -26.18
CA SER A 218 -18.20 46.50 -27.31
C SER A 218 -18.56 47.87 -26.72
N GLY A 219 -17.70 48.85 -26.91
CA GLY A 219 -18.02 50.23 -26.61
C GLY A 219 -18.52 50.92 -27.86
N ALA A 220 -19.68 51.55 -27.73
CA ALA A 220 -20.28 52.40 -28.75
C ALA A 220 -19.71 53.80 -28.71
N SER A 221 -19.58 54.34 -29.90
CA SER A 221 -19.26 55.73 -30.25
C SER A 221 -20.27 56.76 -29.73
N GLY A 222 -19.83 57.92 -29.39
CA GLY A 222 -20.60 59.12 -29.14
C GLY A 222 -19.83 60.35 -29.58
N THR A 223 -20.19 60.89 -30.72
CA THR A 223 -19.83 62.22 -31.26
C THR A 223 -20.63 63.31 -30.59
N ALA A 224 -20.01 64.48 -30.33
CA ALA A 224 -20.58 65.86 -30.35
C ALA A 224 -19.42 66.84 -30.08
N GLU A 225 -18.98 67.64 -30.94
CA GLU A 225 -19.39 68.97 -31.49
C GLU A 225 -19.59 70.07 -30.47
N GLY A 226 -18.93 71.20 -30.74
CA GLY A 226 -19.28 72.55 -30.33
C GLY A 226 -18.21 73.21 -29.47
N ALA A 227 -17.44 74.10 -29.90
CA ALA A 227 -17.60 75.47 -30.47
C ALA A 227 -17.16 76.50 -29.43
N GLU A 228 -16.25 77.37 -29.92
CA GLU A 228 -16.04 78.78 -29.59
C GLU A 228 -15.65 79.26 -28.18
N GLY A 229 -14.63 80.08 -28.22
CA GLY A 229 -14.21 81.02 -27.23
C GLY A 229 -12.73 81.34 -27.33
#